data_a039292f3058a4610fef69926ea5b0a1
#
_entry.id   a039292f3058a4610fef69926ea5b0a1
#
_cell.length_a   1.000
_cell.length_b   1.000
_cell.length_c   1.000
_cell.angle_alpha   90.00
_cell.angle_beta   90.00
_cell.angle_gamma   90.00
#
_symmetry.space_group_name_H-M   'P 1'
#
loop_
_entity.id
_entity.type
_entity.pdbx_description
1 polymer ?
#
loop_
_entity_poly.entity_id
_entity_poly.type
_entity_poly.pdbx_seq_one_letter_code
_entity_poly.pdbx_strand_id
1 'polypeptide(L)' 'MLTIELTRGSSWTEPVETIDRRECDTISIEFAAAEALHWLQETQKNAPARGATHYRVIDQGETVVGGPP' A
#
# COMPACT_ATOMS: atom_id res chain seq x y z
N MET A 1 -2.76 13.86 7.06
CA MET A 1 -2.03 13.27 5.93
C MET A 1 -1.91 11.78 6.15
N LEU A 2 -2.21 11.02 5.12
CA LEU A 2 -2.18 9.56 5.19
C LEU A 2 -0.88 9.03 4.59
N THR A 3 -0.44 7.86 5.06
CA THR A 3 0.70 7.16 4.48
C THR A 3 0.20 5.93 3.76
N ILE A 4 0.74 5.68 2.56
CA ILE A 4 0.43 4.45 1.84
C ILE A 4 1.72 3.63 1.70
N GLU A 5 1.58 2.32 1.81
CA GLU A 5 2.71 1.39 1.73
C GLU A 5 2.39 0.24 0.78
N LEU A 6 3.41 -0.19 0.07
CA LEU A 6 3.38 -1.45 -0.65
C LEU A 6 4.12 -2.48 0.17
N THR A 7 3.55 -3.66 0.31
CA THR A 7 4.09 -4.71 1.17
C THR A 7 4.18 -6.03 0.43
N ARG A 8 4.99 -6.93 0.97
CA ARG A 8 5.13 -8.31 0.48
C ARG A 8 4.73 -9.25 1.62
N GLY A 9 3.89 -10.21 1.31
CA GLY A 9 3.44 -11.18 2.29
C GLY A 9 2.17 -11.87 1.84
N SER A 10 1.62 -12.72 2.70
CA SER A 10 0.37 -13.43 2.44
C SER A 10 -0.86 -12.59 2.78
N SER A 11 -0.69 -11.52 3.53
CA SER A 11 -1.77 -10.65 3.97
C SER A 11 -1.26 -9.23 4.16
N TRP A 12 -2.13 -8.24 3.96
CA TRP A 12 -1.79 -6.85 4.23
C TRP A 12 -1.73 -6.54 5.73
N THR A 13 -2.34 -7.39 6.56
CA THR A 13 -2.33 -7.22 8.03
C THR A 13 -1.05 -7.75 8.66
N GLU A 14 -0.41 -8.73 8.03
CA GLU A 14 0.81 -9.35 8.53
C GLU A 14 1.85 -9.46 7.42
N PRO A 15 2.37 -8.31 6.93
CA PRO A 15 3.35 -8.34 5.85
C PRO A 15 4.70 -8.87 6.34
N VAL A 16 5.41 -9.53 5.43
CA VAL A 16 6.79 -9.97 5.68
C VAL A 16 7.73 -8.78 5.65
N GLU A 17 7.51 -7.87 4.70
CA GLU A 17 8.31 -6.65 4.62
C GLU A 17 7.54 -5.53 3.91
N THR A 18 7.94 -4.30 4.20
CA THR A 18 7.47 -3.12 3.48
C THR A 18 8.41 -2.87 2.30
N ILE A 19 7.83 -2.87 1.09
CA ILE A 19 8.60 -2.67 -0.14
C ILE A 19 8.87 -1.18 -0.36
N ASP A 20 7.84 -0.35 -0.16
CA ASP A 20 7.95 1.07 -0.42
C ASP A 20 6.90 1.81 0.39
N ARG A 21 7.14 3.11 0.60
CA ARG A 21 6.27 3.97 1.39
C ARG A 21 6.19 5.33 0.73
N ARG A 22 5.01 5.95 0.80
CA ARG A 22 4.80 7.29 0.27
C ARG A 22 3.72 8.00 1.08
N GLU A 23 3.87 9.29 1.27
CA GLU A 23 2.84 10.09 1.90
C GLU A 23 1.80 10.49 0.86
N CYS A 24 0.53 10.45 1.25
CA CYS A 24 -0.59 10.80 0.40
C CYS A 24 -1.20 12.08 0.94
N ASP A 25 -1.18 13.15 0.13
CA ASP A 25 -1.67 14.46 0.54
C ASP A 25 -3.20 14.51 0.47
N THR A 26 -3.83 13.74 1.33
CA THR A 26 -5.29 13.67 1.44
C THR A 26 -5.65 13.23 2.85
N ILE A 27 -6.87 13.55 3.26
CA ILE A 27 -7.47 13.03 4.49
C ILE A 27 -8.51 11.96 4.18
N SER A 28 -8.78 11.70 2.91
CA SER A 28 -9.74 10.69 2.47
C SER A 28 -9.08 9.31 2.40
N ILE A 29 -9.53 8.40 3.24
CA ILE A 29 -9.04 7.02 3.26
C ILE A 29 -9.38 6.33 1.93
N GLU A 30 -10.57 6.60 1.39
CA GLU A 30 -10.99 6.01 0.11
C GLU A 30 -10.09 6.46 -1.04
N PHE A 31 -9.75 7.73 -1.08
CA PHE A 31 -8.85 8.26 -2.09
C PHE A 31 -7.44 7.66 -1.95
N ALA A 32 -6.93 7.61 -0.72
CA ALA A 32 -5.62 7.03 -0.46
C ALA A 32 -5.58 5.55 -0.83
N ALA A 33 -6.65 4.80 -0.54
CA ALA A 33 -6.74 3.39 -0.90
C ALA A 33 -6.73 3.19 -2.41
N ALA A 34 -7.46 4.03 -3.15
CA ALA A 34 -7.48 3.96 -4.61
C ALA A 34 -6.10 4.26 -5.20
N GLU A 35 -5.42 5.27 -4.66
CA GLU A 35 -4.08 5.62 -5.09
C GLU A 35 -3.07 4.50 -4.78
N ALA A 36 -3.17 3.89 -3.60
CA ALA A 36 -2.31 2.80 -3.21
C ALA A 36 -2.53 1.57 -4.10
N LEU A 37 -3.77 1.25 -4.41
CA LEU A 37 -4.09 0.15 -5.31
C LEU A 37 -3.51 0.38 -6.70
N HIS A 38 -3.67 1.57 -7.23
CA HIS A 38 -3.11 1.93 -8.53
C HIS A 38 -1.58 1.79 -8.51
N TRP A 39 -0.93 2.29 -7.46
CA TRP A 39 0.51 2.19 -7.29
C TRP A 39 0.97 0.73 -7.23
N LEU A 40 0.24 -0.10 -6.49
CA LEU A 40 0.53 -1.53 -6.40
C LEU A 40 0.47 -2.20 -7.78
N GLN A 41 -0.60 -1.93 -8.53
CA GLN A 41 -0.78 -2.49 -9.87
C GLN A 41 0.33 -2.05 -10.83
N GLU A 42 0.69 -0.77 -10.79
CA GLU A 42 1.79 -0.22 -11.58
C GLU A 42 3.12 -0.88 -11.22
N THR A 43 3.37 -1.06 -9.93
CA THR A 43 4.62 -1.67 -9.46
C THR A 43 4.70 -3.13 -9.89
N GLN A 44 3.59 -3.86 -9.79
CA GLN A 44 3.56 -5.26 -10.23
C GLN A 44 3.79 -5.40 -11.74
N LYS A 45 3.29 -4.45 -12.51
CA LYS A 45 3.45 -4.44 -13.95
C LYS A 45 4.86 -4.02 -14.39
N ASN A 46 5.40 -2.97 -13.77
CA ASN A 46 6.63 -2.33 -14.23
C ASN A 46 7.87 -2.79 -13.48
N ALA A 47 7.71 -3.29 -12.25
CA ALA A 47 8.82 -3.73 -11.41
C ALA A 47 8.45 -5.00 -10.63
N PRO A 48 8.09 -6.10 -11.32
CA PRO A 48 7.64 -7.32 -10.64
C PRO A 48 8.70 -7.93 -9.73
N ALA A 49 9.98 -7.66 -10.01
CA ALA A 49 11.06 -8.18 -9.18
C ALA A 49 11.08 -7.59 -7.77
N ARG A 50 10.38 -6.49 -7.53
CA ARG A 50 10.27 -5.92 -6.19
C ARG A 50 9.42 -6.79 -5.26
N GLY A 51 8.53 -7.60 -5.81
CA GLY A 51 7.74 -8.56 -5.05
C GLY A 51 6.59 -7.97 -4.25
N ALA A 52 6.12 -6.78 -4.63
CA ALA A 52 4.97 -6.17 -3.96
C ALA A 52 3.72 -7.01 -4.22
N THR A 53 3.01 -7.39 -3.14
CA THR A 53 1.82 -8.23 -3.22
C THR A 53 0.58 -7.54 -2.70
N HIS A 54 0.72 -6.57 -1.80
CA HIS A 54 -0.39 -5.91 -1.12
C HIS A 54 -0.08 -4.44 -0.93
N TYR A 55 -1.13 -3.67 -0.66
CA TYR A 55 -1.01 -2.28 -0.22
C TYR A 55 -1.68 -2.12 1.13
N ARG A 56 -1.35 -1.02 1.82
CA ARG A 56 -2.08 -0.63 3.02
C ARG A 56 -2.04 0.88 3.17
N VAL A 57 -3.06 1.41 3.83
CA VAL A 57 -3.17 2.82 4.19
C VAL A 57 -3.01 2.94 5.69
N ILE A 58 -2.17 3.87 6.11
CA ILE A 58 -1.83 4.07 7.51
C ILE A 58 -2.23 5.48 7.92
N ASP A 59 -2.97 5.59 9.02
CA ASP A 59 -3.38 6.85 9.61
C ASP A 59 -2.89 6.89 11.05
N GLN A 60 -2.02 7.85 11.35
CA GLN A 60 -1.44 8.04 12.68
C GLN A 60 -0.81 6.75 13.24
N GLY A 61 -0.10 6.03 12.39
CA GLY A 61 0.60 4.83 12.79
C GLY A 61 -0.24 3.56 12.78
N GLU A 62 -1.54 3.66 12.47
CA GLU A 62 -2.43 2.52 12.44
C GLU A 62 -2.86 2.20 11.01
N THR A 63 -2.82 0.91 10.66
CA THR A 63 -3.32 0.45 9.38
C THR A 63 -4.84 0.47 9.40
N VAL A 64 -5.44 1.25 8.50
CA VAL A 64 -6.89 1.44 8.47
C VAL A 64 -7.57 0.66 7.34
N VAL A 65 -6.85 0.38 6.28
CA VAL A 65 -7.36 -0.42 5.16
C VAL A 65 -6.19 -0.97 4.37
N GLY A 66 -6.42 -2.03 3.65
CA GLY A 66 -5.44 -2.61 2.75
C GLY A 66 -6.06 -3.74 1.94
N GLY A 67 -5.25 -4.36 1.12
CA GLY A 67 -5.70 -5.48 0.31
C GLY A 67 -4.73 -5.86 -0.78
N PRO A 68 -5.09 -6.92 -1.55
CA PRO A 68 -4.41 -7.28 -2.78
C PRO A 68 -4.86 -6.36 -3.92
N PRO A 69 -4.22 -6.45 -5.08
CA PRO A 69 -4.65 -5.69 -6.25
C PRO A 69 -6.08 -6.00 -6.68
#